data_1e5bc50181c751af4c0fbdfa0eefcb8f
#
_entry.id   1e5bc50181c751af4c0fbdfa0eefcb8f
#
_cell.length_a   1.000
_cell.length_b   1.000
_cell.length_c   1.000
_cell.angle_alpha   90.00
_cell.angle_beta   90.00
_cell.angle_gamma   90.00
#
_symmetry.space_group_name_H-M   'P 1'
#
loop_
_entity.id
_entity.type
_entity.pdbx_description
1 polymer ?
#
loop_
_entity_poly.entity_id
_entity_poly.type
_entity_poly.pdbx_seq_one_letter_code
_entity_poly.pdbx_strand_id
1 'polypeptide(L)'
;MDNALATVATGLAGLATCGALGAIAASKVRRGRPYLATGLFVALDGPIDPAATAARAGFAGVEVGVRIDPDTTTPTLRLTCAMPPGEPPPTFEQAVLAPLAARVAGNPLGRVHARRAEPFLLMVRAEPEPDPETGAVLATGREYDTLDLLLRPHAAILTQFLGGRVVPGAITVVLTGAHWSRADLLGAYERYAFLEGRFSDLEPGGLPVGVAPIVTESLAARLGFDAQEDWPEFPAEARHILRALVRAAHDDGRRVRFADVPEAPRRVRNAFWSELRAAEVDVIASRHRGALARFLRRPVQRTYKHRAVPVRYAAPEANIR
;
A
#
# COMPACT_ATOMS: atom_id res chain seq x y z
N MET A 1 -42.99 12.75 54.30
CA MET A 1 -42.96 12.71 52.81
C MET A 1 -41.58 13.03 52.24
N ASP A 2 -40.48 13.07 53.02
CA ASP A 2 -39.19 13.62 52.59
C ASP A 2 -38.11 12.60 52.27
N ASN A 3 -38.38 11.30 52.47
CA ASN A 3 -37.35 10.28 52.20
C ASN A 3 -37.35 9.66 50.78
N ALA A 4 -38.38 9.90 49.99
CA ALA A 4 -38.50 9.37 48.65
C ALA A 4 -37.73 10.20 47.58
N LEU A 5 -37.61 11.51 47.83
CA LEU A 5 -36.89 12.43 46.90
C LEU A 5 -35.36 12.32 47.00
N ALA A 6 -34.84 12.01 48.19
CA ALA A 6 -33.37 11.85 48.36
C ALA A 6 -32.82 10.60 47.68
N THR A 7 -33.60 9.51 47.59
CA THR A 7 -33.17 8.25 46.97
C THR A 7 -33.15 8.34 45.45
N VAL A 8 -34.02 9.14 44.83
CA VAL A 8 -34.08 9.36 43.39
C VAL A 8 -32.90 10.24 42.91
N ALA A 9 -32.55 11.25 43.72
CA ALA A 9 -31.43 12.15 43.36
C ALA A 9 -30.04 11.41 43.35
N THR A 10 -29.85 10.49 44.31
CA THR A 10 -28.61 9.69 44.38
C THR A 10 -28.50 8.66 43.25
N GLY A 11 -29.63 8.08 42.82
CA GLY A 11 -29.67 7.15 41.70
C GLY A 11 -29.34 7.81 40.34
N LEU A 12 -29.83 9.03 40.13
CA LEU A 12 -29.55 9.77 38.89
C LEU A 12 -28.10 10.27 38.80
N ALA A 13 -27.48 10.66 39.91
CA ALA A 13 -26.06 11.04 39.94
C ALA A 13 -25.14 9.85 39.67
N GLY A 14 -25.48 8.65 40.16
CA GLY A 14 -24.72 7.44 39.90
C GLY A 14 -24.77 6.98 38.45
N LEU A 15 -25.94 7.09 37.81
CA LEU A 15 -26.10 6.76 36.38
C LEU A 15 -25.38 7.75 35.46
N ALA A 16 -25.35 9.03 35.79
CA ALA A 16 -24.63 10.06 35.01
C ALA A 16 -23.12 9.87 35.10
N THR A 17 -22.55 9.48 36.24
CA THR A 17 -21.12 9.23 36.39
C THR A 17 -20.67 7.94 35.70
N CYS A 18 -21.48 6.86 35.77
CA CYS A 18 -21.19 5.63 35.03
C CYS A 18 -21.28 5.84 33.50
N GLY A 19 -22.24 6.63 33.03
CA GLY A 19 -22.38 6.99 31.62
C GLY A 19 -21.21 7.83 31.13
N ALA A 20 -20.73 8.79 31.90
CA ALA A 20 -19.58 9.64 31.54
C ALA A 20 -18.27 8.86 31.55
N LEU A 21 -18.03 7.96 32.50
CA LEU A 21 -16.88 7.10 32.54
C LEU A 21 -16.90 6.07 31.40
N GLY A 22 -18.06 5.50 31.08
CA GLY A 22 -18.24 4.62 29.93
C GLY A 22 -18.00 5.34 28.60
N ALA A 23 -18.47 6.58 28.45
CA ALA A 23 -18.24 7.40 27.25
C ALA A 23 -16.75 7.80 27.11
N ILE A 24 -16.07 8.12 28.22
CA ILE A 24 -14.63 8.42 28.21
C ILE A 24 -13.81 7.17 27.90
N ALA A 25 -14.17 6.00 28.45
CA ALA A 25 -13.51 4.74 28.11
C ALA A 25 -13.79 4.34 26.66
N ALA A 26 -15.01 4.45 26.18
CA ALA A 26 -15.36 4.19 24.78
C ALA A 26 -14.69 5.18 23.80
N SER A 27 -14.52 6.44 24.19
CA SER A 27 -13.81 7.44 23.38
C SER A 27 -12.29 7.17 23.32
N LYS A 28 -11.68 6.63 24.39
CA LYS A 28 -10.27 6.18 24.39
C LYS A 28 -10.06 4.92 23.56
N VAL A 29 -11.00 3.98 23.54
CA VAL A 29 -10.94 2.77 22.71
C VAL A 29 -11.15 3.09 21.23
N ARG A 30 -11.82 4.19 20.88
CA ARG A 30 -12.06 4.65 19.50
C ARG A 30 -10.96 5.54 18.91
N ARG A 31 -9.89 5.84 19.62
CA ARG A 31 -8.69 6.44 18.98
C ARG A 31 -8.02 5.37 18.14
N GLY A 32 -8.47 5.24 16.88
CA GLY A 32 -7.84 4.36 15.89
C GLY A 32 -6.33 4.58 15.88
N ARG A 33 -5.58 3.54 15.56
CA ARG A 33 -4.12 3.64 15.45
C ARG A 33 -3.76 4.78 14.50
N PRO A 34 -2.69 5.55 14.79
CA PRO A 34 -2.29 6.66 13.92
C PRO A 34 -2.02 6.17 12.51
N TYR A 35 -2.44 6.93 11.52
CA TYR A 35 -2.21 6.67 10.12
C TYR A 35 -0.72 6.82 9.79
N LEU A 36 -0.19 5.87 9.05
CA LEU A 36 1.21 5.77 8.64
C LEU A 36 1.31 6.08 7.15
N ALA A 37 1.32 7.37 6.80
CA ALA A 37 1.16 7.90 5.44
C ALA A 37 2.14 7.32 4.41
N THR A 38 3.37 6.99 4.82
CA THR A 38 4.41 6.43 3.95
C THR A 38 4.61 4.93 4.13
N GLY A 39 3.84 4.29 5.02
CA GLY A 39 4.06 2.90 5.40
C GLY A 39 3.36 1.92 4.46
N LEU A 40 4.12 0.99 3.88
CA LEU A 40 3.63 -0.18 3.16
C LEU A 40 4.00 -1.45 3.91
N PHE A 41 3.00 -2.27 4.24
CA PHE A 41 3.25 -3.58 4.81
C PHE A 41 3.47 -4.61 3.69
N VAL A 42 4.65 -5.22 3.63
CA VAL A 42 4.96 -6.31 2.69
C VAL A 42 4.53 -7.63 3.33
N ALA A 43 3.53 -8.28 2.75
CA ALA A 43 2.87 -9.47 3.28
C ALA A 43 3.00 -10.70 2.36
N LEU A 44 4.17 -10.86 1.70
CA LEU A 44 4.40 -11.97 0.77
C LEU A 44 4.34 -13.34 1.47
N ASP A 45 4.96 -13.42 2.67
CA ASP A 45 4.91 -14.62 3.53
C ASP A 45 4.11 -14.33 4.82
N GLY A 46 3.13 -13.46 4.72
CA GLY A 46 2.47 -12.81 5.86
C GLY A 46 1.20 -13.50 6.33
N PRO A 47 0.36 -12.75 7.07
CA PRO A 47 -0.90 -13.27 7.59
C PRO A 47 -1.90 -13.58 6.47
N ILE A 48 -2.84 -14.48 6.76
CA ILE A 48 -3.92 -14.85 5.84
C ILE A 48 -4.94 -13.72 5.58
N ASP A 49 -4.92 -12.64 6.38
CA ASP A 49 -5.76 -11.44 6.21
C ASP A 49 -4.90 -10.16 6.04
N PRO A 50 -4.01 -10.09 5.05
CA PRO A 50 -2.98 -9.04 4.94
C PRO A 50 -3.56 -7.64 4.84
N ALA A 51 -4.60 -7.46 4.05
CA ALA A 51 -5.24 -6.17 3.81
C ALA A 51 -5.92 -5.61 5.08
N ALA A 52 -6.71 -6.45 5.76
CA ALA A 52 -7.34 -6.07 7.01
C ALA A 52 -6.29 -5.79 8.10
N THR A 53 -5.23 -6.57 8.14
CA THR A 53 -4.12 -6.41 9.09
C THR A 53 -3.36 -5.10 8.85
N ALA A 54 -3.03 -4.75 7.61
CA ALA A 54 -2.38 -3.48 7.26
C ALA A 54 -3.27 -2.29 7.63
N ALA A 55 -4.53 -2.33 7.22
CA ALA A 55 -5.48 -1.25 7.47
C ALA A 55 -5.77 -1.04 8.98
N ARG A 56 -5.92 -2.12 9.77
CA ARG A 56 -6.05 -2.04 11.25
C ARG A 56 -4.80 -1.47 11.92
N ALA A 57 -3.63 -1.73 11.37
CA ALA A 57 -2.36 -1.20 11.89
C ALA A 57 -2.11 0.26 11.51
N GLY A 58 -2.89 0.82 10.57
CA GLY A 58 -2.79 2.21 10.12
C GLY A 58 -1.87 2.41 8.92
N PHE A 59 -1.40 1.35 8.26
CA PHE A 59 -0.56 1.45 7.06
C PHE A 59 -1.32 2.09 5.90
N ALA A 60 -0.62 2.87 5.09
CA ALA A 60 -1.16 3.48 3.88
C ALA A 60 -1.40 2.46 2.76
N GLY A 61 -0.79 1.28 2.86
CA GLY A 61 -0.97 0.23 1.88
C GLY A 61 -0.44 -1.13 2.33
N VAL A 62 -0.63 -2.11 1.45
CA VAL A 62 -0.13 -3.48 1.59
C VAL A 62 0.38 -3.99 0.25
N GLU A 63 1.45 -4.79 0.27
CA GLU A 63 1.92 -5.59 -0.85
C GLU A 63 1.62 -7.07 -0.57
N VAL A 64 1.00 -7.74 -1.55
CA VAL A 64 0.64 -9.16 -1.48
C VAL A 64 1.17 -9.89 -2.71
N GLY A 65 1.60 -11.14 -2.53
CA GLY A 65 1.91 -12.05 -3.61
C GLY A 65 0.67 -12.84 -4.01
N VAL A 66 0.50 -13.07 -5.30
CA VAL A 66 -0.61 -13.85 -5.86
C VAL A 66 -0.12 -14.85 -6.92
N ARG A 67 -0.81 -15.96 -7.03
CA ARG A 67 -0.65 -16.94 -8.11
C ARG A 67 -2.00 -17.41 -8.62
N ILE A 68 -2.05 -17.88 -9.85
CA ILE A 68 -3.24 -18.54 -10.39
C ILE A 68 -3.47 -19.85 -9.64
N ASP A 69 -4.72 -20.12 -9.30
CA ASP A 69 -5.13 -21.42 -8.78
C ASP A 69 -5.37 -22.36 -9.97
N PRO A 70 -4.55 -23.41 -10.16
CA PRO A 70 -4.68 -24.33 -11.29
C PRO A 70 -5.89 -25.25 -11.16
N ASP A 71 -6.37 -25.48 -9.93
CA ASP A 71 -7.40 -26.49 -9.63
C ASP A 71 -8.82 -25.95 -9.78
N THR A 72 -9.00 -24.69 -10.17
CA THR A 72 -10.32 -24.09 -10.31
C THR A 72 -10.75 -23.94 -11.78
N THR A 73 -12.02 -24.27 -12.06
CA THR A 73 -12.63 -24.02 -13.38
C THR A 73 -12.89 -22.54 -13.64
N THR A 74 -13.09 -21.75 -12.57
CA THR A 74 -13.23 -20.28 -12.65
C THR A 74 -11.88 -19.67 -12.34
N PRO A 75 -11.37 -18.75 -13.19
CA PRO A 75 -10.10 -18.07 -12.94
C PRO A 75 -10.05 -17.46 -11.55
N THR A 76 -9.09 -17.90 -10.74
CA THR A 76 -8.96 -17.51 -9.34
C THR A 76 -7.50 -17.20 -9.02
N LEU A 77 -7.25 -16.16 -8.25
CA LEU A 77 -5.94 -15.89 -7.66
C LEU A 77 -5.93 -16.26 -6.19
N ARG A 78 -4.89 -16.98 -5.76
CA ARG A 78 -4.60 -17.25 -4.34
C ARG A 78 -3.41 -16.45 -3.86
N LEU A 79 -3.39 -16.15 -2.57
CA LEU A 79 -2.22 -15.54 -1.96
C LEU A 79 -1.06 -16.53 -1.86
N THR A 80 0.16 -16.01 -1.92
CA THR A 80 1.40 -16.79 -1.74
C THR A 80 1.84 -16.87 -0.27
N CYS A 81 0.92 -16.70 0.67
CA CYS A 81 1.21 -16.79 2.11
C CYS A 81 1.48 -18.23 2.56
N ALA A 82 2.31 -18.36 3.61
CA ALA A 82 2.54 -19.66 4.24
C ALA A 82 1.27 -20.18 4.94
N MET A 83 0.91 -21.42 4.66
CA MET A 83 -0.25 -22.10 5.22
C MET A 83 0.15 -23.37 5.99
N PRO A 84 -0.66 -23.80 6.96
CA PRO A 84 -0.51 -25.15 7.53
C PRO A 84 -0.58 -26.22 6.45
N PRO A 85 0.11 -27.36 6.62
CA PRO A 85 0.05 -28.45 5.67
C PRO A 85 -1.39 -28.91 5.42
N GLY A 86 -1.77 -29.02 4.13
CA GLY A 86 -3.09 -29.47 3.70
C GLY A 86 -4.16 -28.36 3.63
N GLU A 87 -3.87 -27.16 4.03
CA GLU A 87 -4.79 -26.01 3.88
C GLU A 87 -4.38 -25.17 2.67
N PRO A 88 -5.30 -24.94 1.70
CA PRO A 88 -4.99 -24.07 0.57
C PRO A 88 -4.94 -22.61 1.03
N PRO A 89 -4.05 -21.78 0.44
CA PRO A 89 -4.04 -20.34 0.70
C PRO A 89 -5.39 -19.71 0.37
N PRO A 90 -5.81 -18.66 1.10
CA PRO A 90 -7.06 -17.98 0.80
C PRO A 90 -7.02 -17.33 -0.58
N THR A 91 -8.20 -17.15 -1.18
CA THR A 91 -8.29 -16.42 -2.45
C THR A 91 -8.02 -14.94 -2.24
N PHE A 92 -7.53 -14.27 -3.28
CA PHE A 92 -7.31 -12.84 -3.29
C PHE A 92 -8.59 -12.05 -2.98
N GLU A 93 -9.72 -12.53 -3.51
CA GLU A 93 -11.05 -11.96 -3.21
C GLU A 93 -11.34 -12.00 -1.70
N GLN A 94 -11.21 -13.17 -1.07
CA GLN A 94 -11.56 -13.38 0.34
C GLN A 94 -10.63 -12.64 1.30
N ALA A 95 -9.32 -12.63 1.03
CA ALA A 95 -8.32 -12.10 1.94
C ALA A 95 -8.00 -10.62 1.73
N VAL A 96 -8.32 -10.06 0.55
CA VAL A 96 -7.92 -8.71 0.18
C VAL A 96 -9.10 -7.85 -0.24
N LEU A 97 -9.81 -8.21 -1.32
CA LEU A 97 -10.83 -7.35 -1.90
C LEU A 97 -12.06 -7.21 -1.00
N ALA A 98 -12.64 -8.32 -0.55
CA ALA A 98 -13.83 -8.29 0.30
C ALA A 98 -13.61 -7.56 1.65
N PRO A 99 -12.49 -7.77 2.39
CA PRO A 99 -12.21 -7.01 3.60
C PRO A 99 -12.01 -5.51 3.35
N LEU A 100 -11.39 -5.11 2.24
CA LEU A 100 -11.22 -3.70 1.88
C LEU A 100 -12.55 -3.08 1.48
N ALA A 101 -13.37 -3.78 0.68
CA ALA A 101 -14.71 -3.33 0.29
C ALA A 101 -15.62 -3.13 1.51
N ALA A 102 -15.64 -4.09 2.44
CA ALA A 102 -16.39 -3.98 3.68
C ALA A 102 -15.92 -2.77 4.52
N ARG A 103 -14.61 -2.50 4.54
CA ARG A 103 -14.05 -1.36 5.26
C ARG A 103 -14.41 -0.02 4.61
N VAL A 104 -14.43 0.06 3.29
CA VAL A 104 -14.86 1.25 2.53
C VAL A 104 -16.35 1.50 2.76
N ALA A 105 -17.18 0.46 2.66
CA ALA A 105 -18.62 0.55 2.91
C ALA A 105 -18.96 0.96 4.35
N GLY A 106 -18.18 0.49 5.33
CA GLY A 106 -18.35 0.85 6.75
C GLY A 106 -17.83 2.25 7.11
N ASN A 107 -17.23 2.98 6.18
CA ASN A 107 -16.73 4.34 6.39
C ASN A 107 -17.63 5.36 5.71
N PRO A 108 -18.25 6.31 6.44
CA PRO A 108 -19.12 7.34 5.85
C PRO A 108 -18.49 8.17 4.73
N LEU A 109 -17.16 8.27 4.70
CA LEU A 109 -16.42 8.96 3.64
C LEU A 109 -16.03 8.05 2.47
N GLY A 110 -16.45 6.79 2.45
CA GLY A 110 -16.11 5.84 1.40
C GLY A 110 -14.60 5.61 1.23
N ARG A 111 -13.86 5.52 2.35
CA ARG A 111 -12.39 5.36 2.34
C ARG A 111 -11.95 4.22 3.24
N VAL A 112 -10.78 3.64 2.97
CA VAL A 112 -10.18 2.59 3.82
C VAL A 112 -9.79 3.15 5.19
N HIS A 113 -9.25 4.36 5.24
CA HIS A 113 -8.92 5.07 6.47
C HIS A 113 -9.88 6.23 6.70
N ALA A 114 -10.49 6.27 7.88
CA ALA A 114 -11.37 7.37 8.26
C ALA A 114 -10.61 8.70 8.20
N ARG A 115 -11.23 9.72 7.57
CA ARG A 115 -10.71 11.07 7.46
C ARG A 115 -9.41 11.21 6.64
N ARG A 116 -9.13 10.26 5.71
CA ARG A 116 -8.01 10.35 4.77
C ARG A 116 -8.53 10.38 3.36
N ALA A 117 -8.03 11.34 2.58
CA ALA A 117 -8.40 11.49 1.17
C ALA A 117 -7.59 10.54 0.27
N GLU A 118 -6.36 10.22 0.69
CA GLU A 118 -5.45 9.40 -0.07
C GLU A 118 -5.99 7.97 -0.23
N PRO A 119 -5.99 7.42 -1.45
CA PRO A 119 -6.32 6.02 -1.70
C PRO A 119 -5.40 5.07 -0.91
N PHE A 120 -5.96 3.95 -0.47
CA PHE A 120 -5.16 2.85 0.07
C PHE A 120 -4.38 2.19 -1.06
N LEU A 121 -3.07 2.05 -0.90
CA LEU A 121 -2.20 1.44 -1.90
C LEU A 121 -2.23 -0.09 -1.76
N LEU A 122 -2.74 -0.77 -2.78
CA LEU A 122 -2.71 -2.23 -2.89
C LEU A 122 -1.69 -2.60 -3.97
N MET A 123 -0.51 -3.05 -3.55
CA MET A 123 0.49 -3.58 -4.47
C MET A 123 0.30 -5.09 -4.64
N VAL A 124 0.22 -5.54 -5.87
CA VAL A 124 -0.02 -6.94 -6.21
C VAL A 124 1.16 -7.47 -7.02
N ARG A 125 1.84 -8.48 -6.48
CA ARG A 125 2.96 -9.16 -7.12
C ARG A 125 2.51 -10.50 -7.66
N ALA A 126 2.66 -10.73 -8.97
CA ALA A 126 2.49 -12.06 -9.52
C ALA A 126 3.72 -12.91 -9.15
N GLU A 127 3.47 -14.07 -8.58
CA GLU A 127 4.46 -15.08 -8.21
C GLU A 127 4.07 -16.41 -8.86
N PRO A 128 4.22 -16.55 -10.20
CA PRO A 128 3.90 -17.77 -10.89
C PRO A 128 4.77 -18.94 -10.38
N GLU A 129 4.23 -20.13 -10.41
CA GLU A 129 5.01 -21.31 -10.03
C GLU A 129 6.09 -21.60 -11.07
N PRO A 130 7.30 -21.99 -10.65
CA PRO A 130 8.30 -22.48 -11.58
C PRO A 130 7.78 -23.72 -12.31
N ASP A 131 8.05 -23.78 -13.59
CA ASP A 131 7.83 -24.98 -14.37
C ASP A 131 8.57 -26.17 -13.73
N PRO A 132 7.91 -27.28 -13.43
CA PRO A 132 8.49 -28.38 -12.67
C PRO A 132 9.63 -29.10 -13.42
N GLU A 133 9.69 -29.02 -14.75
CA GLU A 133 10.71 -29.66 -15.57
C GLU A 133 11.92 -28.77 -15.81
N THR A 134 11.68 -27.47 -16.06
CA THR A 134 12.74 -26.53 -16.46
C THR A 134 13.16 -25.60 -15.34
N GLY A 135 12.39 -25.48 -14.27
CA GLY A 135 12.56 -24.47 -13.21
C GLY A 135 12.31 -23.03 -13.69
N ALA A 136 11.90 -22.84 -14.94
CA ALA A 136 11.66 -21.52 -15.50
C ALA A 136 10.36 -20.93 -14.95
N VAL A 137 10.44 -19.67 -14.54
CA VAL A 137 9.25 -18.90 -14.11
C VAL A 137 8.76 -18.10 -15.31
N LEU A 138 7.69 -18.56 -15.93
CA LEU A 138 7.10 -17.92 -17.10
C LEU A 138 5.79 -17.23 -16.71
N ALA A 139 5.69 -15.93 -17.01
CA ALA A 139 4.41 -15.24 -16.98
C ALA A 139 3.54 -15.75 -18.13
N THR A 140 2.35 -16.23 -17.82
CA THR A 140 1.44 -16.80 -18.84
C THR A 140 0.56 -15.73 -19.48
N GLY A 141 0.55 -14.51 -18.97
CA GLY A 141 -0.39 -13.44 -19.33
C GLY A 141 -1.77 -13.59 -18.68
N ARG A 142 -2.12 -14.80 -18.26
CA ARG A 142 -3.42 -15.10 -17.63
C ARG A 142 -3.59 -14.46 -16.25
N GLU A 143 -2.47 -14.13 -15.58
CA GLU A 143 -2.45 -13.48 -14.28
C GLU A 143 -3.17 -12.13 -14.32
N TYR A 144 -2.90 -11.32 -15.36
CA TYR A 144 -3.55 -10.03 -15.51
C TYR A 144 -5.03 -10.17 -15.83
N ASP A 145 -5.40 -11.02 -16.79
CA ASP A 145 -6.80 -11.25 -17.16
C ASP A 145 -7.62 -11.73 -15.96
N THR A 146 -7.06 -12.65 -15.18
CA THR A 146 -7.70 -13.16 -13.96
C THR A 146 -7.85 -12.05 -12.92
N LEU A 147 -6.83 -11.22 -12.71
CA LEU A 147 -6.90 -10.11 -11.79
C LEU A 147 -7.94 -9.07 -12.23
N ASP A 148 -7.97 -8.71 -13.51
CA ASP A 148 -8.93 -7.74 -14.05
C ASP A 148 -10.36 -8.21 -13.85
N LEU A 149 -10.66 -9.50 -14.11
CA LEU A 149 -11.97 -10.10 -13.84
C LEU A 149 -12.35 -10.00 -12.35
N LEU A 150 -11.41 -10.18 -11.43
CA LEU A 150 -11.67 -10.06 -10.00
C LEU A 150 -11.84 -8.59 -9.54
N LEU A 151 -11.19 -7.64 -10.21
CA LEU A 151 -11.27 -6.21 -9.86
C LEU A 151 -12.57 -5.54 -10.36
N ARG A 152 -13.12 -5.96 -11.50
CA ARG A 152 -14.32 -5.37 -12.12
C ARG A 152 -15.54 -5.25 -11.19
N PRO A 153 -15.92 -6.25 -10.40
CA PRO A 153 -17.02 -6.12 -9.44
C PRO A 153 -16.79 -5.06 -8.36
N HIS A 154 -15.54 -4.69 -8.11
CA HIS A 154 -15.14 -3.70 -7.13
C HIS A 154 -14.84 -2.31 -7.72
N ALA A 155 -15.12 -2.08 -8.99
CA ALA A 155 -14.79 -0.85 -9.72
C ALA A 155 -15.16 0.43 -8.97
N ALA A 156 -16.32 0.47 -8.30
CA ALA A 156 -16.79 1.65 -7.56
C ALA A 156 -15.87 2.14 -6.43
N ILE A 157 -15.02 1.27 -5.91
CA ILE A 157 -14.08 1.61 -4.83
C ILE A 157 -12.63 1.71 -5.32
N LEU A 158 -12.35 1.34 -6.56
CA LEU A 158 -11.01 1.33 -7.13
C LEU A 158 -10.71 2.65 -7.87
N THR A 159 -9.45 3.05 -7.84
CA THR A 159 -8.93 4.03 -8.78
C THR A 159 -8.96 3.41 -10.17
N GLN A 160 -9.51 4.12 -11.14
CA GLN A 160 -9.78 3.63 -12.48
C GLN A 160 -9.05 4.48 -13.52
N PHE A 161 -8.68 3.87 -14.62
CA PHE A 161 -8.36 4.58 -15.85
C PHE A 161 -9.49 4.36 -16.84
N LEU A 162 -10.13 5.43 -17.25
CA LEU A 162 -11.29 5.42 -18.13
C LEU A 162 -11.07 6.44 -19.26
N GLY A 163 -10.96 5.97 -20.52
CA GLY A 163 -10.89 6.84 -21.66
C GLY A 163 -9.81 7.94 -21.59
N GLY A 164 -8.61 7.60 -21.19
CA GLY A 164 -7.49 8.54 -21.06
C GLY A 164 -7.41 9.31 -19.75
N ARG A 165 -8.33 9.08 -18.79
CA ARG A 165 -8.37 9.78 -17.50
C ARG A 165 -8.26 8.82 -16.35
N VAL A 166 -7.55 9.27 -15.30
CA VAL A 166 -7.52 8.56 -14.01
C VAL A 166 -8.60 9.13 -13.09
N VAL A 167 -9.50 8.27 -12.64
CA VAL A 167 -10.56 8.58 -11.69
C VAL A 167 -10.17 8.01 -10.33
N PRO A 168 -9.85 8.84 -9.32
CA PRO A 168 -9.42 8.36 -8.02
C PRO A 168 -10.52 7.63 -7.26
N GLY A 169 -10.22 6.42 -6.75
CA GLY A 169 -11.08 5.64 -5.86
C GLY A 169 -10.60 5.66 -4.40
N ALA A 170 -11.14 4.75 -3.62
CA ALA A 170 -10.70 4.50 -2.24
C ALA A 170 -9.41 3.66 -2.18
N ILE A 171 -9.14 2.89 -3.22
CA ILE A 171 -8.03 1.94 -3.33
C ILE A 171 -7.36 2.13 -4.69
N THR A 172 -6.03 2.22 -4.72
CA THR A 172 -5.25 2.17 -5.96
C THR A 172 -4.50 0.85 -6.01
N VAL A 173 -4.75 0.06 -7.05
CA VAL A 173 -4.07 -1.22 -7.30
C VAL A 173 -2.87 -0.96 -8.18
N VAL A 174 -1.68 -1.40 -7.76
CA VAL A 174 -0.43 -1.28 -8.52
C VAL A 174 0.21 -2.65 -8.66
N LEU A 175 0.50 -3.03 -9.89
CA LEU A 175 1.14 -4.30 -10.23
C LEU A 175 2.65 -4.15 -10.08
N THR A 176 3.25 -4.99 -9.25
CA THR A 176 4.69 -4.98 -8.95
C THR A 176 5.35 -6.29 -9.36
N GLY A 177 6.64 -6.25 -9.63
CA GLY A 177 7.41 -7.39 -10.12
C GLY A 177 7.42 -7.51 -11.64
N ALA A 178 8.13 -8.55 -12.14
CA ALA A 178 8.45 -8.68 -13.57
C ALA A 178 7.40 -9.47 -14.38
N HIS A 179 6.43 -10.09 -13.73
CA HIS A 179 5.57 -11.10 -14.34
C HIS A 179 4.20 -10.59 -14.81
N TRP A 180 4.04 -9.27 -14.95
CA TRP A 180 2.82 -8.68 -15.50
C TRP A 180 3.01 -8.27 -16.96
N SER A 181 2.03 -8.59 -17.82
CA SER A 181 2.04 -8.13 -19.21
C SER A 181 1.81 -6.63 -19.27
N ARG A 182 2.82 -5.90 -19.74
CA ARG A 182 2.72 -4.43 -19.94
C ARG A 182 1.84 -4.08 -21.13
N ALA A 183 1.81 -4.94 -22.17
CA ALA A 183 1.06 -4.69 -23.39
C ALA A 183 -0.47 -4.65 -23.12
N ASP A 184 -0.95 -5.56 -22.28
CA ASP A 184 -2.38 -5.67 -21.97
C ASP A 184 -2.88 -4.42 -21.22
N LEU A 185 -2.06 -3.87 -20.31
CA LEU A 185 -2.41 -2.64 -19.63
C LEU A 185 -2.37 -1.40 -20.50
N LEU A 186 -1.41 -1.33 -21.44
CA LEU A 186 -1.26 -0.15 -22.29
C LEU A 186 -2.37 -0.04 -23.31
N GLY A 187 -2.90 -1.17 -23.82
CA GLY A 187 -4.00 -1.21 -24.79
C GLY A 187 -5.39 -1.03 -24.20
N ALA A 188 -5.55 -1.11 -22.88
CA ALA A 188 -6.86 -1.09 -22.24
C ALA A 188 -7.47 0.31 -22.19
N TYR A 189 -8.69 0.46 -22.76
CA TYR A 189 -9.52 1.67 -22.64
C TYR A 189 -10.02 1.90 -21.20
N GLU A 190 -10.28 0.81 -20.50
CA GLU A 190 -10.71 0.76 -19.12
C GLU A 190 -9.82 -0.21 -18.34
N ARG A 191 -9.29 0.21 -17.19
CA ARG A 191 -8.54 -0.65 -16.30
C ARG A 191 -8.63 -0.20 -14.84
N TYR A 192 -8.47 -1.15 -13.95
CA TYR A 192 -8.56 -0.98 -12.49
C TYR A 192 -7.22 -1.18 -11.78
N ALA A 193 -6.16 -1.41 -12.54
CA ALA A 193 -4.80 -1.55 -12.04
C ALA A 193 -3.83 -0.67 -12.82
N PHE A 194 -2.72 -0.35 -12.19
CA PHE A 194 -1.62 0.47 -12.69
C PHE A 194 -0.32 -0.32 -12.59
N LEU A 195 0.71 0.10 -13.31
CA LEU A 195 2.03 -0.52 -13.24
C LEU A 195 2.93 0.18 -12.22
N GLU A 196 3.80 -0.58 -11.63
CA GLU A 196 5.02 -0.06 -11.01
C GLU A 196 6.02 0.28 -12.12
N GLY A 197 6.39 1.55 -12.21
CA GLY A 197 7.38 2.06 -13.18
C GLY A 197 8.80 2.00 -12.62
N ARG A 198 9.76 2.45 -13.46
CA ARG A 198 11.17 2.60 -13.13
C ARG A 198 11.60 4.06 -13.31
N PHE A 199 12.78 4.42 -12.79
CA PHE A 199 13.32 5.77 -13.02
C PHE A 199 13.61 6.06 -14.50
N SER A 200 13.84 5.04 -15.33
CA SER A 200 13.92 5.20 -16.80
C SER A 200 12.59 5.65 -17.44
N ASP A 201 11.47 5.46 -16.77
CA ASP A 201 10.18 5.93 -17.25
C ASP A 201 9.98 7.45 -17.06
N LEU A 202 10.93 8.15 -16.41
CA LEU A 202 10.97 9.62 -16.33
C LEU A 202 11.58 10.25 -17.59
N GLU A 203 12.23 9.44 -18.44
CA GLU A 203 12.85 9.90 -19.68
C GLU A 203 11.80 9.95 -20.81
N PRO A 204 12.05 10.73 -21.88
CA PRO A 204 11.18 10.76 -23.05
C PRO A 204 10.93 9.37 -23.63
N GLY A 205 9.68 9.00 -23.84
CA GLY A 205 9.30 7.67 -24.34
C GLY A 205 9.05 6.64 -23.22
N GLY A 206 9.23 6.99 -21.97
CA GLY A 206 8.85 6.15 -20.83
C GLY A 206 7.34 6.03 -20.65
N LEU A 207 6.91 5.21 -19.68
CA LEU A 207 5.49 5.03 -19.39
C LEU A 207 4.86 6.33 -18.86
N PRO A 208 3.68 6.70 -19.32
CA PRO A 208 2.97 7.87 -18.77
C PRO A 208 2.65 7.70 -17.27
N VAL A 209 2.60 8.79 -16.51
CA VAL A 209 2.21 8.80 -15.08
C VAL A 209 0.84 8.15 -14.83
N GLY A 210 -0.10 8.30 -15.78
CA GLY A 210 -1.42 7.66 -15.74
C GLY A 210 -1.37 6.13 -15.88
N VAL A 211 -0.24 5.56 -16.28
CA VAL A 211 0.00 4.11 -16.34
C VAL A 211 0.86 3.65 -15.18
N ALA A 212 1.94 4.39 -14.87
CA ALA A 212 2.89 4.05 -13.83
C ALA A 212 3.02 5.20 -12.80
N PRO A 213 2.08 5.32 -11.86
CA PRO A 213 2.04 6.43 -10.90
C PRO A 213 3.09 6.31 -9.79
N ILE A 214 3.78 5.19 -9.69
CA ILE A 214 4.84 4.93 -8.70
C ILE A 214 6.05 4.39 -9.46
N VAL A 215 7.22 4.95 -9.17
CA VAL A 215 8.49 4.40 -9.63
C VAL A 215 9.19 3.65 -8.51
N THR A 216 9.70 2.48 -8.83
CA THR A 216 10.46 1.64 -7.90
C THR A 216 11.76 1.21 -8.55
N GLU A 217 12.82 1.24 -7.77
CA GLU A 217 14.11 0.70 -8.17
C GLU A 217 14.88 0.13 -6.97
N SER A 218 15.88 -0.70 -7.25
CA SER A 218 16.82 -1.16 -6.23
C SER A 218 17.60 0.02 -5.67
N LEU A 219 17.51 0.22 -4.35
CA LEU A 219 18.26 1.27 -3.65
C LEU A 219 19.76 1.02 -3.80
N ALA A 220 20.20 -0.23 -3.66
CA ALA A 220 21.58 -0.64 -3.80
C ALA A 220 22.14 -0.34 -5.20
N ALA A 221 21.43 -0.76 -6.25
CA ALA A 221 21.84 -0.53 -7.63
C ALA A 221 21.93 0.96 -7.98
N ARG A 222 20.99 1.78 -7.48
CA ARG A 222 20.96 3.23 -7.78
C ARG A 222 22.00 4.04 -7.02
N LEU A 223 22.34 3.63 -5.82
CA LEU A 223 23.32 4.34 -4.99
C LEU A 223 24.73 3.75 -5.06
N GLY A 224 24.90 2.68 -5.85
CA GLY A 224 26.21 2.08 -6.11
C GLY A 224 26.82 1.36 -4.91
N PHE A 225 26.00 0.74 -4.05
CA PHE A 225 26.50 -0.05 -2.93
C PHE A 225 26.03 -1.51 -3.01
N ASP A 226 26.80 -2.42 -2.45
CA ASP A 226 26.39 -3.81 -2.29
C ASP A 226 25.43 -3.94 -1.09
N ALA A 227 24.24 -4.47 -1.32
CA ALA A 227 23.25 -4.70 -0.29
C ALA A 227 23.68 -5.78 0.73
N GLN A 228 24.73 -6.56 0.42
CA GLN A 228 25.28 -7.59 1.29
C GLN A 228 26.45 -7.09 2.17
N GLU A 229 27.00 -5.91 1.87
CA GLU A 229 28.02 -5.31 2.72
C GLU A 229 27.43 -4.79 4.04
N ASP A 230 28.19 -4.93 5.13
CA ASP A 230 27.84 -4.40 6.45
C ASP A 230 27.96 -2.87 6.44
N TRP A 231 26.85 -2.18 6.15
CA TRP A 231 26.79 -0.72 6.12
C TRP A 231 26.51 -0.16 7.51
N PRO A 232 27.52 0.36 8.22
CA PRO A 232 27.30 0.95 9.55
C PRO A 232 26.47 2.24 9.47
N GLU A 233 26.58 2.99 8.37
CA GLU A 233 25.89 4.28 8.15
C GLU A 233 25.53 4.48 6.68
N PHE A 234 24.49 5.27 6.43
CA PHE A 234 24.09 5.66 5.07
C PHE A 234 25.12 6.64 4.49
N PRO A 235 25.72 6.39 3.30
CA PRO A 235 26.77 7.21 2.73
C PRO A 235 26.34 8.66 2.47
N ALA A 236 27.21 9.63 2.74
CA ALA A 236 26.87 11.05 2.58
C ALA A 236 26.55 11.42 1.12
N GLU A 237 27.30 10.89 0.16
CA GLU A 237 27.08 11.09 -1.28
C GLU A 237 25.76 10.49 -1.73
N ALA A 238 25.41 9.30 -1.23
CA ALA A 238 24.16 8.64 -1.52
C ALA A 238 22.93 9.45 -1.08
N ARG A 239 23.03 10.27 0.00
CA ARG A 239 21.96 11.20 0.40
C ARG A 239 21.64 12.24 -0.66
N HIS A 240 22.65 12.75 -1.35
CA HIS A 240 22.45 13.74 -2.40
C HIS A 240 21.76 13.13 -3.60
N ILE A 241 22.24 11.96 -4.04
CA ILE A 241 21.66 11.20 -5.15
C ILE A 241 20.23 10.81 -4.83
N LEU A 242 19.98 10.27 -3.65
CA LEU A 242 18.63 9.88 -3.20
C LEU A 242 17.63 11.04 -3.29
N ARG A 243 18.00 12.23 -2.79
CA ARG A 243 17.14 13.41 -2.83
C ARG A 243 16.92 13.92 -4.26
N ALA A 244 17.93 13.82 -5.13
CA ALA A 244 17.80 14.20 -6.53
C ALA A 244 16.83 13.28 -7.27
N LEU A 245 16.93 11.96 -7.06
CA LEU A 245 16.02 10.97 -7.62
C LEU A 245 14.57 11.19 -7.18
N VAL A 246 14.35 11.37 -5.87
CA VAL A 246 13.01 11.62 -5.34
C VAL A 246 12.41 12.90 -5.93
N ARG A 247 13.20 13.97 -6.02
CA ARG A 247 12.75 15.23 -6.61
C ARG A 247 12.37 15.06 -8.07
N ALA A 248 13.22 14.40 -8.87
CA ALA A 248 12.93 14.16 -10.29
C ALA A 248 11.60 13.40 -10.50
N ALA A 249 11.34 12.37 -9.69
CA ALA A 249 10.08 11.66 -9.75
C ALA A 249 8.88 12.51 -9.32
N HIS A 250 9.03 13.34 -8.28
CA HIS A 250 7.97 14.26 -7.83
C HIS A 250 7.68 15.35 -8.86
N ASP A 251 8.70 15.86 -9.55
CA ASP A 251 8.55 16.86 -10.61
C ASP A 251 7.76 16.28 -11.81
N ASP A 252 7.91 14.95 -12.07
CA ASP A 252 7.13 14.20 -13.06
C ASP A 252 5.74 13.76 -12.53
N GLY A 253 5.42 14.05 -11.27
CA GLY A 253 4.14 13.74 -10.64
C GLY A 253 4.00 12.31 -10.13
N ARG A 254 5.10 11.56 -9.99
CA ARG A 254 5.12 10.17 -9.52
C ARG A 254 5.52 10.07 -8.06
N ARG A 255 5.05 9.01 -7.44
CA ARG A 255 5.49 8.58 -6.11
C ARG A 255 6.72 7.71 -6.23
N VAL A 256 7.52 7.66 -5.16
CA VAL A 256 8.77 6.92 -5.12
C VAL A 256 8.74 5.81 -4.07
N ARG A 257 9.21 4.64 -4.47
CA ARG A 257 9.53 3.50 -3.62
C ARG A 257 10.95 3.04 -3.93
N PHE A 258 11.67 2.55 -2.93
CA PHE A 258 12.91 1.80 -3.17
C PHE A 258 12.74 0.36 -2.69
N ALA A 259 13.18 -0.59 -3.52
CA ALA A 259 13.38 -1.98 -3.15
C ALA A 259 14.74 -2.18 -2.47
N ASP A 260 14.98 -3.39 -1.97
CA ASP A 260 16.26 -3.84 -1.39
C ASP A 260 16.76 -2.97 -0.23
N VAL A 261 15.84 -2.33 0.49
CA VAL A 261 16.17 -1.60 1.71
C VAL A 261 16.58 -2.62 2.78
N PRO A 262 17.78 -2.47 3.41
CA PRO A 262 18.23 -3.41 4.42
C PRO A 262 17.22 -3.57 5.56
N GLU A 263 16.85 -4.82 5.88
CA GLU A 263 15.92 -5.13 6.95
C GLU A 263 16.60 -5.59 8.25
N ALA A 264 17.90 -5.88 8.20
CA ALA A 264 18.76 -6.28 9.32
C ALA A 264 20.18 -5.75 9.12
N PRO A 265 20.94 -5.54 10.20
CA PRO A 265 20.48 -5.48 11.59
C PRO A 265 19.62 -4.25 11.88
N ARG A 266 18.94 -4.21 13.02
CA ARG A 266 18.00 -3.12 13.39
C ARG A 266 18.59 -1.72 13.26
N ARG A 267 19.89 -1.54 13.60
CA ARG A 267 20.56 -0.23 13.51
C ARG A 267 20.60 0.25 12.07
N VAL A 268 21.08 -0.59 11.16
CA VAL A 268 21.18 -0.30 9.72
C VAL A 268 19.79 -0.01 9.14
N ARG A 269 18.85 -0.90 9.33
CA ARG A 269 17.46 -0.72 8.89
C ARG A 269 16.88 0.64 9.31
N ASN A 270 17.02 1.02 10.58
CA ASN A 270 16.48 2.28 11.07
C ASN A 270 17.22 3.50 10.50
N ALA A 271 18.52 3.40 10.22
CA ALA A 271 19.29 4.44 9.56
C ALA A 271 18.76 4.65 8.12
N PHE A 272 18.60 3.58 7.36
CA PHE A 272 18.03 3.65 6.00
C PHE A 272 16.61 4.22 5.99
N TRP A 273 15.72 3.75 6.86
CA TRP A 273 14.38 4.33 6.95
C TRP A 273 14.39 5.82 7.30
N SER A 274 15.37 6.26 8.10
CA SER A 274 15.51 7.68 8.45
C SER A 274 15.92 8.51 7.24
N GLU A 275 16.84 8.01 6.42
CA GLU A 275 17.27 8.69 5.19
C GLU A 275 16.16 8.71 4.14
N LEU A 276 15.46 7.59 3.91
CA LEU A 276 14.30 7.54 3.02
C LEU A 276 13.23 8.56 3.44
N ARG A 277 12.95 8.64 4.74
CA ARG A 277 11.99 9.59 5.29
C ARG A 277 12.46 11.04 5.16
N ALA A 278 13.76 11.29 5.34
CA ALA A 278 14.37 12.62 5.19
C ALA A 278 14.45 13.07 3.72
N ALA A 279 14.50 12.11 2.80
CA ALA A 279 14.44 12.36 1.36
C ALA A 279 13.01 12.46 0.82
N GLU A 280 11.99 12.36 1.67
CA GLU A 280 10.57 12.42 1.31
C GLU A 280 10.11 11.29 0.39
N VAL A 281 10.70 10.09 0.53
CA VAL A 281 10.24 8.89 -0.17
C VAL A 281 8.79 8.57 0.24
N ASP A 282 7.92 8.37 -0.74
CA ASP A 282 6.47 8.22 -0.52
C ASP A 282 6.07 6.87 0.05
N VAL A 283 6.84 5.81 -0.28
CA VAL A 283 6.52 4.44 0.11
C VAL A 283 7.73 3.79 0.75
N ILE A 284 7.66 3.56 2.07
CA ILE A 284 8.64 2.81 2.84
C ILE A 284 8.04 1.45 3.14
N ALA A 285 8.56 0.43 2.46
CA ALA A 285 8.07 -0.94 2.54
C ALA A 285 8.87 -1.77 3.55
N SER A 286 8.22 -2.72 4.24
CA SER A 286 8.92 -3.70 5.09
C SER A 286 8.03 -4.89 5.42
N ARG A 287 8.66 -6.07 5.51
CA ARG A 287 8.07 -7.29 6.08
C ARG A 287 7.92 -7.17 7.60
N HIS A 288 8.77 -6.38 8.26
CA HIS A 288 8.75 -6.16 9.71
C HIS A 288 7.70 -5.13 10.14
N ARG A 289 6.41 -5.44 9.92
CA ARG A 289 5.25 -4.59 10.22
C ARG A 289 5.35 -3.84 11.55
N GLY A 290 5.64 -4.57 12.65
CA GLY A 290 5.70 -3.98 13.99
C GLY A 290 6.86 -2.99 14.17
N ALA A 291 7.99 -3.23 13.52
CA ALA A 291 9.15 -2.34 13.56
C ALA A 291 8.89 -1.08 12.74
N LEU A 292 8.38 -1.22 11.51
CA LEU A 292 8.05 -0.08 10.65
C LEU A 292 6.97 0.81 11.28
N ALA A 293 5.91 0.21 11.81
CA ALA A 293 4.86 0.98 12.49
C ALA A 293 5.38 1.77 13.70
N ARG A 294 6.29 1.18 14.50
CA ARG A 294 6.93 1.90 15.62
C ARG A 294 7.84 3.03 15.15
N PHE A 295 8.57 2.80 14.06
CA PHE A 295 9.45 3.79 13.46
C PHE A 295 8.65 4.99 12.93
N LEU A 296 7.63 4.76 12.11
CA LEU A 296 6.83 5.80 11.48
C LEU A 296 5.97 6.61 12.45
N ARG A 297 5.64 6.05 13.63
CA ARG A 297 4.95 6.80 14.70
C ARG A 297 5.82 7.79 15.44
N ARG A 298 7.14 7.70 15.31
CA ARG A 298 8.03 8.68 15.92
C ARG A 298 7.86 10.01 15.20
N PRO A 299 7.79 11.15 15.95
CA PRO A 299 7.77 12.45 15.31
C PRO A 299 9.00 12.62 14.42
N VAL A 300 8.81 13.18 13.26
CA VAL A 300 9.93 13.63 12.42
C VAL A 300 10.63 14.72 13.20
N GLN A 301 11.90 14.56 13.50
CA GLN A 301 12.71 15.71 13.94
C GLN A 301 12.66 16.70 12.77
N ARG A 302 12.00 17.86 13.00
CA ARG A 302 11.69 18.84 11.98
C ARG A 302 12.97 19.41 11.38
N THR A 303 13.39 18.88 10.24
CA THR A 303 14.29 19.60 9.34
C THR A 303 13.60 19.97 8.02
N TYR A 304 12.44 19.39 7.68
CA TYR A 304 11.71 19.72 6.45
C TYR A 304 10.20 19.60 6.63
N LYS A 305 9.46 20.55 6.03
CA LYS A 305 7.99 20.52 5.93
C LYS A 305 7.59 19.49 4.87
N HIS A 306 7.02 18.37 5.29
CA HIS A 306 6.39 17.43 4.36
C HIS A 306 5.24 18.15 3.61
N ARG A 307 5.41 18.34 2.34
CA ARG A 307 4.31 18.61 1.42
C ARG A 307 3.95 17.28 0.80
N ALA A 308 2.83 16.68 1.19
CA ALA A 308 2.27 15.56 0.46
C ALA A 308 2.10 16.02 -0.99
N VAL A 309 2.80 15.38 -1.92
CA VAL A 309 2.61 15.66 -3.33
C VAL A 309 1.33 14.91 -3.72
N PRO A 310 0.22 15.61 -4.03
CA PRO A 310 -0.91 14.97 -4.61
C PRO A 310 -0.48 14.42 -5.98
N VAL A 311 -0.81 13.16 -6.26
CA VAL A 311 -0.62 12.61 -7.61
C VAL A 311 -1.41 13.52 -8.56
N ARG A 312 -0.73 14.38 -9.29
CA ARG A 312 -1.33 15.23 -10.30
C ARG A 312 -1.48 14.37 -11.55
N TYR A 313 -2.64 13.79 -11.73
CA TYR A 313 -3.02 13.25 -13.02
C TYR A 313 -3.21 14.44 -13.96
N ALA A 314 -2.29 14.61 -14.91
CA ALA A 314 -2.42 15.65 -15.92
C ALA A 314 -3.75 15.49 -16.65
N ALA A 315 -4.53 16.55 -16.69
CA ALA A 315 -5.69 16.60 -17.60
C ALA A 315 -5.15 16.47 -19.04
N PRO A 316 -5.75 15.62 -19.89
CA PRO A 316 -5.37 15.59 -21.29
C PRO A 316 -5.59 16.98 -21.89
N GLU A 317 -4.55 17.52 -22.54
CA GLU A 317 -4.72 18.72 -23.35
C GLU A 317 -5.79 18.42 -24.39
N ALA A 318 -6.84 19.23 -24.38
CA ALA A 318 -7.89 19.17 -25.37
C ALA A 318 -7.29 19.61 -26.72
N ASN A 319 -6.83 18.64 -27.53
CA ASN A 319 -6.58 18.88 -28.93
C ASN A 319 -7.94 19.04 -29.63
N ILE A 320 -8.45 20.28 -29.59
CA ILE A 320 -9.48 20.76 -30.54
C ILE A 320 -8.73 21.07 -31.83
N ARG A 321 -8.76 20.18 -32.77
CA ARG A 321 -8.76 20.46 -34.21
C ARG A 321 -9.51 19.38 -34.95
#